data_62ff57dcce17fe35b4ec378740ffe85b
#
_entry.id   62ff57dcce17fe35b4ec378740ffe85b
#
_cell.length_a   1.000
_cell.length_b   1.000
_cell.length_c   1.000
_cell.angle_alpha   90.00
_cell.angle_beta   90.00
_cell.angle_gamma   90.00
#
_symmetry.space_group_name_H-M   'P 1'
#
loop_
_entity.id
_entity.type
_entity.pdbx_description
1 polymer ?
#
loop_
_entity_poly.entity_id
_entity_poly.type
_entity_poly.pdbx_seq_one_letter_code
_entity_poly.pdbx_strand_id
1 'polypeptide(L)'
;CFSEAEITEKWMYVWKFAILRSVVSNILTNSEWNQDVTESDKNKLLEYANDIFPKYKVPMTIYSEVRNILSHYSTRNSFNEYAEKKEWDEIEIIVGDILKNLSPIYFFIDSVDEEYGHAPMYWLRCQKGLFYRVMRLLRKDTYGNKLHVIICIRDNVMASICESEHHTRYINEEHVKLLNWDYMTIQYFFESKIANLKDCYFINED
;
A
#
# COMPACT_ATOMS: atom_id res chain seq x y z
N CYS A 1 23.80 -3.57 -14.57
CA CYS A 1 22.55 -4.29 -14.20
C CYS A 1 22.40 -4.32 -12.71
N PHE A 2 21.19 -4.14 -12.21
CA PHE A 2 20.88 -4.31 -10.78
C PHE A 2 20.71 -5.81 -10.48
N SER A 3 21.14 -6.23 -9.29
CA SER A 3 20.76 -7.55 -8.78
C SER A 3 19.24 -7.59 -8.49
N GLU A 4 18.67 -8.78 -8.42
CA GLU A 4 17.24 -8.94 -8.09
C GLU A 4 16.92 -8.39 -6.69
N ALA A 5 17.83 -8.58 -5.75
CA ALA A 5 17.71 -8.05 -4.39
C ALA A 5 17.64 -6.51 -4.37
N GLU A 6 18.52 -5.83 -5.12
CA GLU A 6 18.51 -4.36 -5.21
C GLU A 6 17.21 -3.82 -5.82
N ILE A 7 16.66 -4.50 -6.82
CA ILE A 7 15.40 -4.06 -7.44
C ILE A 7 14.24 -4.25 -6.47
N THR A 8 14.19 -5.38 -5.78
CA THR A 8 13.16 -5.65 -4.76
C THR A 8 13.22 -4.63 -3.63
N GLU A 9 14.43 -4.29 -3.16
CA GLU A 9 14.62 -3.27 -2.14
C GLU A 9 14.12 -1.90 -2.61
N LYS A 10 14.39 -1.51 -3.85
CA LYS A 10 13.87 -0.24 -4.41
C LYS A 10 12.36 -0.22 -4.45
N TRP A 11 11.72 -1.31 -4.83
CA TRP A 11 10.27 -1.43 -4.76
C TRP A 11 9.72 -1.32 -3.34
N MET A 12 10.45 -1.83 -2.33
CA MET A 12 10.06 -1.62 -0.93
C MET A 12 10.05 -0.13 -0.55
N TYR A 13 11.00 0.66 -1.04
CA TYR A 13 11.03 2.11 -0.82
C TYR A 13 9.90 2.80 -1.60
N VAL A 14 9.65 2.45 -2.85
CA VAL A 14 8.53 3.00 -3.63
C VAL A 14 7.22 2.80 -2.89
N TRP A 15 6.96 1.59 -2.38
CA TRP A 15 5.75 1.30 -1.60
C TRP A 15 5.73 2.04 -0.26
N LYS A 16 6.89 2.15 0.44
CA LYS A 16 6.99 2.96 1.66
C LYS A 16 6.49 4.38 1.40
N PHE A 17 7.04 5.01 0.38
CA PHE A 17 6.75 6.40 0.06
C PHE A 17 5.33 6.57 -0.48
N ALA A 18 4.84 5.67 -1.31
CA ALA A 18 3.48 5.72 -1.83
C ALA A 18 2.42 5.63 -0.72
N ILE A 19 2.60 4.69 0.23
CA ILE A 19 1.72 4.56 1.39
C ILE A 19 1.77 5.84 2.23
N LEU A 20 2.98 6.31 2.57
CA LEU A 20 3.15 7.48 3.42
C LEU A 20 2.58 8.75 2.77
N ARG A 21 2.81 8.92 1.46
CA ARG A 21 2.23 10.03 0.68
C ARG A 21 0.71 9.98 0.64
N SER A 22 0.12 8.80 0.45
CA SER A 22 -1.34 8.63 0.49
C SER A 22 -1.91 8.97 1.87
N VAL A 23 -1.24 8.59 2.96
CA VAL A 23 -1.65 8.98 4.33
C VAL A 23 -1.59 10.49 4.48
N VAL A 24 -0.46 11.13 4.11
CA VAL A 24 -0.29 12.60 4.18
C VAL A 24 -1.35 13.32 3.36
N SER A 25 -1.58 12.87 2.14
CA SER A 25 -2.62 13.42 1.26
C SER A 25 -4.00 13.37 1.91
N ASN A 26 -4.36 12.25 2.54
CA ASN A 26 -5.63 12.12 3.27
C ASN A 26 -5.69 13.02 4.50
N ILE A 27 -4.64 13.10 5.31
CA ILE A 27 -4.59 14.01 6.48
C ILE A 27 -4.82 15.45 6.05
N LEU A 28 -4.22 15.89 4.96
CA LEU A 28 -4.29 17.29 4.52
C LEU A 28 -5.57 17.65 3.75
N THR A 29 -6.25 16.69 3.14
CA THR A 29 -7.34 16.96 2.21
C THR A 29 -8.69 16.36 2.60
N ASN A 30 -8.73 15.36 3.47
CA ASN A 30 -9.97 14.75 3.94
C ASN A 30 -10.60 15.65 5.02
N SER A 31 -11.84 16.12 4.77
CA SER A 31 -12.53 17.03 5.67
C SER A 31 -12.88 16.39 7.02
N GLU A 32 -13.13 15.08 7.08
CA GLU A 32 -13.45 14.38 8.32
C GLU A 32 -12.21 14.30 9.23
N TRP A 33 -11.05 13.98 8.67
CA TRP A 33 -9.81 13.92 9.45
C TRP A 33 -9.24 15.28 9.78
N ASN A 34 -9.49 16.26 8.93
CA ASN A 34 -9.00 17.62 9.11
C ASN A 34 -9.52 18.27 10.40
N GLN A 35 -10.66 17.82 10.92
CA GLN A 35 -11.24 18.33 12.19
C GLN A 35 -10.49 17.77 13.41
N ASP A 36 -9.96 16.56 13.32
CA ASP A 36 -9.28 15.88 14.42
C ASP A 36 -7.76 16.12 14.47
N VAL A 37 -7.20 16.76 13.43
CA VAL A 37 -5.78 17.10 13.34
C VAL A 37 -5.56 18.57 13.69
N THR A 38 -4.65 18.84 14.63
CA THR A 38 -4.35 20.22 15.03
C THR A 38 -3.69 21.02 13.91
N GLU A 39 -3.94 22.32 13.85
CA GLU A 39 -3.27 23.20 12.87
C GLU A 39 -1.74 23.22 13.06
N SER A 40 -1.26 23.01 14.28
CA SER A 40 0.18 22.88 14.57
C SER A 40 0.78 21.66 13.87
N ASP A 41 0.09 20.50 13.92
CA ASP A 41 0.58 19.27 13.30
C ASP A 41 0.50 19.33 11.79
N LYS A 42 -0.56 19.94 11.24
CA LYS A 42 -0.66 20.21 9.79
C LYS A 42 0.47 21.09 9.30
N ASN A 43 0.79 22.17 10.03
CA ASN A 43 1.87 23.09 9.65
C ASN A 43 3.24 22.41 9.69
N LYS A 44 3.51 21.60 10.73
CA LYS A 44 4.72 20.78 10.79
C LYS A 44 4.81 19.81 9.63
N LEU A 45 3.71 19.11 9.35
CA LEU A 45 3.65 18.16 8.23
C LEU A 45 3.89 18.86 6.89
N LEU A 46 3.32 20.03 6.67
CA LEU A 46 3.51 20.84 5.47
C LEU A 46 4.94 21.37 5.33
N GLU A 47 5.61 21.72 6.43
CA GLU A 47 7.00 22.18 6.43
C GLU A 47 7.92 21.12 5.79
N TYR A 48 7.81 19.86 6.21
CA TYR A 48 8.60 18.75 5.65
C TYR A 48 8.05 18.22 4.33
N ALA A 49 6.73 18.32 4.14
CA ALA A 49 6.08 17.80 2.95
C ALA A 49 6.31 18.67 1.71
N ASN A 50 6.49 19.99 1.85
CA ASN A 50 6.61 20.91 0.72
C ASN A 50 7.75 20.55 -0.25
N ASP A 51 8.84 19.99 0.27
CA ASP A 51 10.01 19.60 -0.54
C ASP A 51 9.92 18.20 -1.14
N ILE A 52 9.01 17.39 -0.63
CA ILE A 52 8.89 15.97 -0.99
C ILE A 52 7.60 15.67 -1.75
N PHE A 53 6.53 16.40 -1.44
CA PHE A 53 5.19 16.14 -1.99
C PHE A 53 4.71 17.28 -2.88
N PRO A 54 4.03 16.95 -3.98
CA PRO A 54 3.28 17.96 -4.72
C PRO A 54 2.16 18.53 -3.84
N LYS A 55 1.72 19.75 -4.14
CA LYS A 55 0.57 20.35 -3.45
C LYS A 55 -0.68 19.51 -3.70
N TYR A 56 -1.17 18.86 -2.66
CA TYR A 56 -2.40 18.07 -2.75
C TYR A 56 -3.62 18.98 -2.74
N LYS A 57 -4.56 18.69 -3.64
CA LYS A 57 -5.89 19.33 -3.66
C LYS A 57 -6.98 18.32 -3.34
N VAL A 58 -6.69 17.04 -3.54
CA VAL A 58 -7.60 15.92 -3.31
C VAL A 58 -6.81 14.73 -2.77
N PRO A 59 -7.46 13.80 -2.05
CA PRO A 59 -6.80 12.57 -1.62
C PRO A 59 -6.28 11.79 -2.81
N MET A 60 -5.04 11.29 -2.70
CA MET A 60 -4.39 10.53 -3.76
C MET A 60 -4.42 9.04 -3.42
N THR A 61 -4.72 8.22 -4.44
CA THR A 61 -4.65 6.76 -4.31
C THR A 61 -3.20 6.30 -4.26
N ILE A 62 -2.94 5.17 -3.61
CA ILE A 62 -1.60 4.58 -3.53
C ILE A 62 -1.00 4.34 -4.93
N TYR A 63 -1.81 3.87 -5.89
CA TYR A 63 -1.34 3.66 -7.27
C TYR A 63 -0.95 4.95 -7.98
N SER A 64 -1.71 6.03 -7.77
CA SER A 64 -1.34 7.35 -8.29
C SER A 64 -0.01 7.82 -7.71
N GLU A 65 0.23 7.57 -6.43
CA GLU A 65 1.50 7.92 -5.79
C GLU A 65 2.67 7.06 -6.30
N VAL A 66 2.47 5.76 -6.51
CA VAL A 66 3.48 4.90 -7.15
C VAL A 66 3.86 5.45 -8.53
N ARG A 67 2.86 5.79 -9.38
CA ARG A 67 3.11 6.37 -10.70
C ARG A 67 3.85 7.69 -10.62
N ASN A 68 3.46 8.57 -9.70
CA ASN A 68 4.12 9.84 -9.48
C ASN A 68 5.60 9.67 -9.10
N ILE A 69 5.91 8.75 -8.18
CA ILE A 69 7.29 8.48 -7.77
C ILE A 69 8.10 7.96 -8.96
N LEU A 70 7.57 6.98 -9.70
CA LEU A 70 8.27 6.38 -10.84
C LEU A 70 8.48 7.37 -11.99
N SER A 71 7.54 8.29 -12.23
CA SER A 71 7.65 9.28 -13.29
C SER A 71 8.66 10.38 -12.98
N HIS A 72 8.75 10.81 -11.71
CA HIS A 72 9.66 11.90 -11.32
C HIS A 72 11.08 11.41 -11.02
N TYR A 73 11.24 10.17 -10.57
CA TYR A 73 12.51 9.59 -10.14
C TYR A 73 12.88 8.38 -11.01
N SER A 74 12.94 8.59 -12.31
CA SER A 74 13.18 7.55 -13.32
C SER A 74 14.63 7.07 -13.40
N THR A 75 15.59 7.81 -12.86
CA THR A 75 17.00 7.42 -12.83
C THR A 75 17.42 6.88 -11.47
N ARG A 76 18.50 6.08 -11.43
CA ARG A 76 19.07 5.56 -10.18
C ARG A 76 19.43 6.67 -9.20
N ASN A 77 20.12 7.68 -9.68
CA ASN A 77 20.62 8.76 -8.84
C ASN A 77 19.47 9.58 -8.26
N SER A 78 18.53 10.01 -9.12
CA SER A 78 17.37 10.79 -8.66
C SER A 78 16.51 10.04 -7.65
N PHE A 79 16.36 8.71 -7.83
CA PHE A 79 15.62 7.90 -6.87
C PHE A 79 16.37 7.75 -5.54
N ASN A 80 17.69 7.51 -5.57
CA ASN A 80 18.49 7.38 -4.35
C ASN A 80 18.49 8.71 -3.58
N GLU A 81 18.73 9.84 -4.22
CA GLU A 81 18.66 11.16 -3.61
C GLU A 81 17.30 11.43 -2.94
N TYR A 82 16.22 11.01 -3.60
CA TYR A 82 14.87 11.10 -3.04
C TYR A 82 14.68 10.19 -1.83
N ALA A 83 15.15 8.95 -1.91
CA ALA A 83 14.99 7.94 -0.85
C ALA A 83 15.83 8.24 0.40
N GLU A 84 16.97 8.92 0.23
CA GLU A 84 17.91 9.26 1.31
C GLU A 84 17.61 10.58 2.01
N LYS A 85 16.56 11.30 1.59
CA LYS A 85 16.15 12.55 2.24
C LYS A 85 15.76 12.30 3.71
N LYS A 86 16.36 13.07 4.61
CA LYS A 86 16.10 12.97 6.06
C LYS A 86 14.68 13.33 6.44
N GLU A 87 14.04 14.16 5.66
CA GLU A 87 12.66 14.61 5.82
C GLU A 87 11.67 13.43 5.85
N TRP A 88 12.01 12.29 5.23
CA TRP A 88 11.18 11.09 5.31
C TRP A 88 11.02 10.55 6.72
N ASP A 89 12.07 10.56 7.51
CA ASP A 89 12.03 10.06 8.88
C ASP A 89 11.21 11.01 9.77
N GLU A 90 11.36 12.32 9.58
CA GLU A 90 10.57 13.33 10.28
C GLU A 90 9.07 13.21 9.93
N ILE A 91 8.74 13.05 8.65
CA ILE A 91 7.36 12.83 8.20
C ILE A 91 6.79 11.54 8.81
N GLU A 92 7.56 10.45 8.85
CA GLU A 92 7.11 9.18 9.44
C GLU A 92 6.78 9.35 10.93
N ILE A 93 7.57 10.11 11.68
CA ILE A 93 7.34 10.42 13.09
C ILE A 93 6.07 11.27 13.26
N ILE A 94 5.95 12.38 12.52
CA ILE A 94 4.81 13.30 12.62
C ILE A 94 3.51 12.58 12.24
N VAL A 95 3.53 11.80 11.15
CA VAL A 95 2.38 10.98 10.74
C VAL A 95 2.01 9.98 11.83
N GLY A 96 3.00 9.31 12.44
CA GLY A 96 2.77 8.39 13.54
C GLY A 96 2.08 9.05 14.73
N ASP A 97 2.48 10.27 15.08
CA ASP A 97 1.88 11.01 16.20
C ASP A 97 0.47 11.48 15.87
N ILE A 98 0.22 11.96 14.65
CA ILE A 98 -1.12 12.34 14.19
C ILE A 98 -2.07 11.14 14.22
N LEU A 99 -1.63 10.01 13.68
CA LEU A 99 -2.46 8.81 13.55
C LEU A 99 -2.91 8.24 14.89
N LYS A 100 -2.15 8.42 15.98
CA LYS A 100 -2.56 7.99 17.34
C LYS A 100 -3.91 8.56 17.76
N ASN A 101 -4.23 9.76 17.28
CA ASN A 101 -5.45 10.49 17.63
C ASN A 101 -6.59 10.31 16.61
N LEU A 102 -6.32 9.67 15.48
CA LEU A 102 -7.31 9.43 14.44
C LEU A 102 -7.91 8.02 14.53
N SER A 103 -9.02 7.82 13.83
CA SER A 103 -9.56 6.48 13.57
C SER A 103 -8.56 5.66 12.74
N PRO A 104 -8.53 4.32 12.89
CA PRO A 104 -7.64 3.47 12.09
C PRO A 104 -7.90 3.62 10.59
N ILE A 105 -6.82 3.62 9.82
CA ILE A 105 -6.81 3.73 8.37
C ILE A 105 -6.57 2.36 7.76
N TYR A 106 -7.36 2.00 6.77
CA TYR A 106 -7.23 0.74 6.04
C TYR A 106 -6.93 1.00 4.57
N PHE A 107 -5.80 0.50 4.10
CA PHE A 107 -5.47 0.46 2.68
C PHE A 107 -5.67 -0.96 2.16
N PHE A 108 -6.43 -1.08 1.08
CA PHE A 108 -6.60 -2.32 0.33
C PHE A 108 -5.84 -2.19 -0.98
N ILE A 109 -4.84 -3.04 -1.19
CA ILE A 109 -4.01 -3.05 -2.39
C ILE A 109 -4.20 -4.40 -3.08
N ASP A 110 -4.90 -4.38 -4.20
CA ASP A 110 -5.21 -5.55 -5.03
C ASP A 110 -4.83 -5.29 -6.48
N SER A 111 -4.79 -6.33 -7.30
CA SER A 111 -4.62 -6.21 -8.76
C SER A 111 -3.34 -5.47 -9.21
N VAL A 112 -2.26 -5.53 -8.43
CA VAL A 112 -0.97 -4.88 -8.77
C VAL A 112 -0.42 -5.36 -10.11
N ASP A 113 -0.72 -6.59 -10.49
CA ASP A 113 -0.32 -7.21 -11.74
C ASP A 113 -1.07 -6.66 -12.97
N GLU A 114 -2.29 -6.16 -12.82
CA GLU A 114 -3.04 -5.55 -13.92
C GLU A 114 -2.39 -4.25 -14.39
N GLU A 115 -1.87 -3.46 -13.47
CA GLU A 115 -1.17 -2.20 -13.77
C GLU A 115 0.13 -2.43 -14.56
N TYR A 116 0.79 -3.58 -14.37
CA TYR A 116 2.09 -3.92 -14.95
C TYR A 116 2.07 -5.21 -15.78
N GLY A 117 0.90 -5.65 -16.23
CA GLY A 117 0.69 -6.93 -16.92
C GLY A 117 1.51 -7.12 -18.21
N HIS A 118 1.91 -6.02 -18.86
CA HIS A 118 2.78 -6.02 -20.04
C HIS A 118 4.28 -6.22 -19.73
N ALA A 119 4.66 -6.27 -18.45
CA ALA A 119 6.05 -6.39 -18.00
C ALA A 119 6.18 -7.42 -16.85
N PRO A 120 6.05 -8.75 -17.13
CA PRO A 120 5.89 -9.79 -16.10
C PRO A 120 7.00 -9.84 -15.05
N MET A 121 8.25 -9.54 -15.41
CA MET A 121 9.36 -9.51 -14.45
C MET A 121 9.31 -8.30 -13.52
N TYR A 122 8.69 -7.21 -13.94
CA TYR A 122 8.53 -6.01 -13.11
C TYR A 122 7.42 -6.19 -12.07
N TRP A 123 6.27 -6.73 -12.47
CA TRP A 123 5.18 -6.92 -11.53
C TRP A 123 5.51 -7.93 -10.44
N LEU A 124 6.26 -8.99 -10.73
CA LEU A 124 6.73 -9.95 -9.73
C LEU A 124 7.57 -9.24 -8.65
N ARG A 125 8.55 -8.43 -9.06
CA ARG A 125 9.42 -7.68 -8.15
C ARG A 125 8.68 -6.58 -7.40
N CYS A 126 7.74 -5.94 -8.07
CA CYS A 126 6.86 -4.94 -7.48
C CYS A 126 6.03 -5.55 -6.34
N GLN A 127 5.38 -6.70 -6.56
CA GLN A 127 4.61 -7.39 -5.53
C GLN A 127 5.49 -7.95 -4.41
N LYS A 128 6.67 -8.49 -4.71
CA LYS A 128 7.65 -8.88 -3.68
C LYS A 128 8.03 -7.68 -2.78
N GLY A 129 8.34 -6.54 -3.40
CA GLY A 129 8.65 -5.31 -2.66
C GLY A 129 7.49 -4.84 -1.78
N LEU A 130 6.25 -4.92 -2.28
CA LEU A 130 5.04 -4.64 -1.52
C LEU A 130 4.91 -5.56 -0.31
N PHE A 131 5.01 -6.88 -0.54
CA PHE A 131 4.94 -7.88 0.53
C PHE A 131 5.95 -7.60 1.63
N TYR A 132 7.23 -7.45 1.28
CA TYR A 132 8.27 -7.19 2.27
C TYR A 132 8.08 -5.86 3.00
N ARG A 133 7.56 -4.83 2.32
CA ARG A 133 7.25 -3.55 2.99
C ARG A 133 6.13 -3.71 4.00
N VAL A 134 5.06 -4.40 3.65
CA VAL A 134 3.93 -4.66 4.56
C VAL A 134 4.38 -5.49 5.75
N MET A 135 5.18 -6.54 5.54
CA MET A 135 5.75 -7.34 6.63
C MET A 135 6.65 -6.51 7.56
N ARG A 136 7.38 -5.51 7.04
CA ARG A 136 8.14 -4.58 7.89
C ARG A 136 7.22 -3.65 8.70
N LEU A 137 6.11 -3.19 8.11
CA LEU A 137 5.12 -2.38 8.83
C LEU A 137 4.49 -3.15 10.00
N LEU A 138 4.12 -4.42 9.77
CA LEU A 138 3.54 -5.28 10.81
C LEU A 138 4.50 -5.54 11.99
N ARG A 139 5.81 -5.63 11.71
CA ARG A 139 6.83 -5.90 12.74
C ARG A 139 7.29 -4.67 13.50
N LYS A 140 7.10 -3.49 12.94
CA LYS A 140 7.49 -2.23 13.54
C LYS A 140 6.22 -1.39 13.77
N ASP A 141 5.76 -1.35 15.01
CA ASP A 141 4.59 -0.55 15.39
C ASP A 141 4.87 0.96 15.37
N THR A 142 5.23 1.46 14.19
CA THR A 142 5.53 2.89 14.01
C THR A 142 4.27 3.75 14.13
N TYR A 143 3.11 3.17 13.83
CA TYR A 143 1.85 3.92 13.71
C TYR A 143 0.82 3.55 14.78
N GLY A 144 1.22 2.88 15.88
CA GLY A 144 0.36 2.55 17.02
C GLY A 144 -0.88 1.76 16.63
N ASN A 145 -0.75 0.77 15.76
CA ASN A 145 -1.86 -0.03 15.21
C ASN A 145 -2.97 0.80 14.54
N LYS A 146 -2.64 1.98 14.00
CA LYS A 146 -3.60 2.87 13.32
C LYS A 146 -3.52 2.80 11.80
N LEU A 147 -2.46 2.23 11.26
CA LEU A 147 -2.29 2.03 9.82
C LEU A 147 -2.33 0.56 9.48
N HIS A 148 -3.37 0.13 8.79
CA HIS A 148 -3.56 -1.24 8.32
C HIS A 148 -3.41 -1.30 6.80
N VAL A 149 -2.56 -2.19 6.32
CA VAL A 149 -2.37 -2.40 4.88
C VAL A 149 -2.69 -3.86 4.58
N ILE A 150 -3.75 -4.08 3.83
CA ILE A 150 -4.21 -5.38 3.37
C ILE A 150 -3.84 -5.52 1.90
N ILE A 151 -3.07 -6.54 1.57
CA ILE A 151 -2.60 -6.78 0.21
C ILE A 151 -3.08 -8.14 -0.30
N CYS A 152 -3.49 -8.18 -1.57
CA CYS A 152 -3.71 -9.42 -2.29
C CYS A 152 -2.53 -9.67 -3.23
N ILE A 153 -1.91 -10.82 -3.11
CA ILE A 153 -0.80 -11.24 -3.97
C ILE A 153 -1.09 -12.62 -4.58
N ARG A 154 -0.56 -12.86 -5.77
CA ARG A 154 -0.77 -14.14 -6.46
C ARG A 154 0.14 -15.24 -5.90
N ASP A 155 -0.30 -16.49 -6.04
CA ASP A 155 0.43 -17.70 -5.61
C ASP A 155 1.85 -17.77 -6.15
N ASN A 156 2.07 -17.43 -7.41
CA ASN A 156 3.40 -17.45 -8.00
C ASN A 156 4.35 -16.42 -7.38
N VAL A 157 3.83 -15.28 -6.91
CA VAL A 157 4.61 -14.30 -6.13
C VAL A 157 4.97 -14.90 -4.79
N MET A 158 3.99 -15.50 -4.10
CA MET A 158 4.23 -16.16 -2.82
C MET A 158 5.21 -17.34 -2.96
N ALA A 159 5.06 -18.17 -3.99
CA ALA A 159 6.01 -19.23 -4.32
C ALA A 159 7.44 -18.67 -4.48
N SER A 160 7.60 -17.59 -5.24
CA SER A 160 8.90 -16.94 -5.42
C SER A 160 9.48 -16.29 -4.16
N ILE A 161 8.64 -15.85 -3.22
CA ILE A 161 9.07 -15.42 -1.88
C ILE A 161 9.53 -16.64 -1.07
N CYS A 162 8.80 -17.74 -1.19
CA CYS A 162 9.09 -18.98 -0.50
C CYS A 162 10.35 -19.70 -1.00
N GLU A 163 10.78 -19.49 -2.23
CA GLU A 163 12.06 -20.00 -2.76
C GLU A 163 13.28 -19.23 -2.21
N SER A 164 13.08 -18.11 -1.53
CA SER A 164 14.15 -17.36 -0.89
C SER A 164 14.63 -18.03 0.41
N GLU A 165 15.84 -17.65 0.89
CA GLU A 165 16.44 -18.20 2.13
C GLU A 165 15.57 -18.03 3.40
N HIS A 166 14.51 -17.24 3.33
CA HIS A 166 13.61 -16.95 4.46
C HIS A 166 12.24 -17.62 4.35
N HIS A 167 12.11 -18.63 3.52
CA HIS A 167 10.90 -19.37 3.21
C HIS A 167 10.02 -19.72 4.42
N THR A 168 10.59 -20.38 5.42
CA THR A 168 9.84 -20.85 6.60
C THR A 168 9.29 -19.72 7.49
N ARG A 169 9.86 -18.52 7.37
CA ARG A 169 9.49 -17.37 8.19
C ARG A 169 8.15 -16.77 7.79
N TYR A 170 7.77 -16.85 6.50
CA TYR A 170 6.59 -16.17 5.97
C TYR A 170 5.37 -17.07 5.83
N ILE A 171 5.55 -18.38 5.65
CA ILE A 171 4.43 -19.33 5.53
C ILE A 171 3.60 -19.43 6.81
N ASN A 172 4.26 -19.32 7.96
CA ASN A 172 3.62 -19.47 9.27
C ASN A 172 3.29 -18.13 9.95
N GLU A 173 3.40 -16.99 9.23
CA GLU A 173 2.99 -15.71 9.79
C GLU A 173 1.46 -15.67 9.93
N GLU A 174 0.97 -15.32 11.11
CA GLU A 174 -0.48 -15.27 11.39
C GLU A 174 -1.25 -14.29 10.51
N HIS A 175 -0.55 -13.28 9.97
CA HIS A 175 -1.10 -12.25 9.10
C HIS A 175 -1.14 -12.67 7.62
N VAL A 176 -0.55 -13.81 7.27
CA VAL A 176 -0.62 -14.38 5.91
C VAL A 176 -1.74 -15.39 5.84
N LYS A 177 -2.71 -15.14 4.98
CA LYS A 177 -3.87 -16.03 4.76
C LYS A 177 -3.90 -16.48 3.32
N LEU A 178 -3.95 -17.79 3.11
CA LEU A 178 -4.14 -18.38 1.80
C LEU A 178 -5.65 -18.44 1.51
N LEU A 179 -6.07 -17.82 0.42
CA LEU A 179 -7.46 -17.89 -0.06
C LEU A 179 -7.57 -19.05 -1.04
N ASN A 180 -8.18 -20.13 -0.59
CA ASN A 180 -8.50 -21.28 -1.43
C ASN A 180 -9.96 -21.21 -1.87
N TRP A 181 -10.19 -21.20 -3.18
CA TRP A 181 -11.50 -21.28 -3.77
C TRP A 181 -11.79 -22.73 -4.14
N ASP A 182 -12.50 -23.44 -3.28
CA ASP A 182 -13.12 -24.71 -3.64
C ASP A 182 -14.53 -24.51 -4.21
N TYR A 183 -15.11 -25.58 -4.76
CA TYR A 183 -16.44 -25.53 -5.36
C TYR A 183 -17.51 -24.99 -4.40
N MET A 184 -17.48 -25.43 -3.15
CA MET A 184 -18.48 -25.04 -2.14
C MET A 184 -18.35 -23.56 -1.77
N THR A 185 -17.12 -23.09 -1.63
CA THR A 185 -16.84 -21.65 -1.34
C THR A 185 -17.28 -20.76 -2.49
N ILE A 186 -17.02 -21.17 -3.74
CA ILE A 186 -17.46 -20.44 -4.93
C ILE A 186 -18.99 -20.41 -5.00
N GLN A 187 -19.64 -21.55 -4.79
CA GLN A 187 -21.10 -21.65 -4.80
C GLN A 187 -21.71 -20.72 -3.73
N TYR A 188 -21.23 -20.80 -2.49
CA TYR A 188 -21.69 -19.95 -1.39
C TYR A 188 -21.51 -18.46 -1.69
N PHE A 189 -20.38 -18.09 -2.30
CA PHE A 189 -20.13 -16.72 -2.71
C PHE A 189 -21.16 -16.24 -3.72
N PHE A 190 -21.45 -17.01 -4.77
CA PHE A 190 -22.47 -16.68 -5.76
C PHE A 190 -23.87 -16.60 -5.15
N GLU A 191 -24.28 -17.57 -4.36
CA GLU A 191 -25.57 -17.58 -3.68
C GLU A 191 -25.74 -16.35 -2.79
N SER A 192 -24.70 -15.99 -2.01
CA SER A 192 -24.70 -14.78 -1.17
C SER A 192 -24.81 -13.50 -2.00
N LYS A 193 -24.13 -13.45 -3.16
CA LYS A 193 -24.21 -12.27 -4.05
C LYS A 193 -25.59 -12.14 -4.71
N ILE A 194 -26.15 -13.25 -5.17
CA ILE A 194 -27.50 -13.29 -5.77
C ILE A 194 -28.54 -12.87 -4.72
N ALA A 195 -28.46 -13.40 -3.50
CA ALA A 195 -29.38 -13.05 -2.41
C ALA A 195 -29.37 -11.55 -2.03
N ASN A 196 -28.26 -10.85 -2.31
CA ASN A 196 -28.11 -9.42 -2.06
C ASN A 196 -28.43 -8.54 -3.27
N LEU A 197 -28.81 -9.12 -4.42
CA LEU A 197 -29.27 -8.35 -5.57
C LEU A 197 -30.63 -7.73 -5.27
N LYS A 198 -30.83 -6.49 -5.73
CA LYS A 198 -32.14 -5.82 -5.66
C LYS A 198 -33.09 -6.43 -6.68
N ASP A 199 -34.36 -6.46 -6.34
CA ASP A 199 -35.42 -7.00 -7.19
C ASP A 199 -35.43 -6.42 -8.62
N CYS A 200 -34.97 -5.18 -8.78
CA CYS A 200 -34.87 -4.54 -10.10
C CYS A 200 -33.89 -5.21 -11.09
N TYR A 201 -33.04 -6.11 -10.62
CA TYR A 201 -32.15 -6.90 -11.47
C TYR A 201 -32.75 -8.23 -11.92
N PHE A 202 -33.88 -8.63 -11.34
CA PHE A 202 -34.59 -9.81 -11.77
C PHE A 202 -35.62 -9.41 -12.84
N ILE A 203 -35.51 -10.02 -13.98
CA ILE A 203 -36.52 -9.85 -15.05
C ILE A 203 -37.72 -10.66 -14.61
N ASN A 204 -38.85 -9.99 -14.32
CA ASN A 204 -40.10 -10.70 -14.18
C ASN A 204 -40.47 -11.19 -15.60
N GLU A 205 -40.34 -12.48 -15.84
CA GLU A 205 -40.99 -13.12 -17.00
C GLU A 205 -42.47 -13.23 -16.65
N ASP A 206 -43.26 -12.23 -17.15
CA ASP A 206 -44.73 -12.33 -17.20
C ASP A 206 -45.16 -13.15 -18.42
#